data_107e792fdbccf7a5b41431b8a33c4cbd
#
_entry.id   107e792fdbccf7a5b41431b8a33c4cbd
#
_cell.length_a   1.000
_cell.length_b   1.000
_cell.length_c   1.000
_cell.angle_alpha   90.00
_cell.angle_beta   90.00
_cell.angle_gamma   90.00
#
_symmetry.space_group_name_H-M   'P 1'
#
loop_
_entity.id
_entity.type
_entity.pdbx_description
1 polymer ?
#
loop_
_entity_poly.entity_id
_entity_poly.type
_entity_poly.pdbx_seq_one_letter_code
_entity_poly.pdbx_strand_id
1 'polypeptide(L)'
;MEGTTVQRPHISAALACSALLITPLLAACGGSAEADTQPPAVPAGVTAQASSSTSVHVMWEPASDNKRVAGYEVYRGKAKVKSVPATKTMIDVNGLTASTDYTFTVRSKDAAGNLSAPSKAIPVTTQATPPQDDEPPTAPSKLTGSPEGSRAATLAWGASKDDVGVTSYDIYQEGSRIHSVPASETTAKLTGLRPGTVYTFTVRARDASDKSSADSKALDLTTDSAPGAPASTAPTGLRTEIGKEGEQFTVDLSWDQPDTGGTIPAYQLYLNGKLTTTIVWGGTPPKGRATYRLNVADPAGTRYSVKLRAKLPDGKWGDFSAQPTIVLAENG
;
A
#
# COMPACT_ATOMS: atom_id res chain seq x y z
N MET A 1 63.69 -18.85 -9.25
CA MET A 1 64.29 -17.84 -8.36
C MET A 1 63.22 -17.56 -7.35
N GLU A 2 63.28 -18.27 -6.31
CA GLU A 2 63.64 -17.93 -4.92
C GLU A 2 62.67 -16.88 -4.38
N GLY A 3 61.70 -17.10 -3.49
CA GLY A 3 61.81 -17.84 -2.24
C GLY A 3 62.22 -16.89 -1.11
N THR A 4 61.27 -16.44 -0.29
CA THR A 4 61.64 -16.21 1.11
C THR A 4 60.40 -16.21 2.00
N THR A 5 60.29 -17.27 2.77
CA THR A 5 59.45 -17.49 3.94
C THR A 5 60.08 -16.71 5.12
N VAL A 6 59.32 -16.00 5.92
CA VAL A 6 59.79 -15.56 7.25
C VAL A 6 58.84 -16.06 8.33
N GLN A 7 59.45 -16.83 9.23
CA GLN A 7 58.89 -17.50 10.40
C GLN A 7 58.61 -16.50 11.54
N ARG A 8 57.64 -16.90 12.38
CA ARG A 8 57.33 -16.34 13.71
C ARG A 8 58.46 -16.71 14.72
N PRO A 9 58.60 -15.99 15.80
CA PRO A 9 58.95 -16.62 17.05
C PRO A 9 57.88 -16.52 18.12
N HIS A 10 57.64 -17.64 18.78
CA HIS A 10 56.97 -17.77 20.08
C HIS A 10 57.89 -17.25 21.17
N ILE A 11 57.32 -16.49 22.11
CA ILE A 11 57.94 -16.32 23.44
C ILE A 11 56.84 -16.51 24.48
N SER A 12 56.98 -17.62 25.22
CA SER A 12 56.27 -17.88 26.46
C SER A 12 57.06 -17.23 27.61
N ALA A 13 56.37 -16.53 28.46
CA ALA A 13 56.84 -16.25 29.81
C ALA A 13 55.68 -16.20 30.76
N ALA A 14 55.62 -17.20 31.65
CA ALA A 14 54.74 -17.21 32.80
C ALA A 14 55.41 -16.44 33.93
N LEU A 15 54.63 -15.62 34.64
CA LEU A 15 54.90 -15.32 36.05
C LEU A 15 53.57 -15.00 36.77
N ALA A 16 53.38 -15.73 37.84
CA ALA A 16 52.28 -15.59 38.77
C ALA A 16 52.52 -14.38 39.68
N CYS A 17 51.47 -13.73 40.15
CA CYS A 17 51.15 -13.56 41.58
C CYS A 17 50.12 -12.45 41.82
N SER A 18 49.19 -12.80 42.67
CA SER A 18 48.55 -12.00 43.71
C SER A 18 47.22 -11.33 43.40
N ALA A 19 46.25 -11.87 44.07
CA ALA A 19 44.87 -11.47 44.24
C ALA A 19 44.69 -10.06 44.79
N LEU A 20 43.77 -9.32 44.18
CA LEU A 20 42.95 -8.36 44.87
C LEU A 20 41.52 -8.46 44.33
N LEU A 21 40.64 -9.06 45.14
CA LEU A 21 39.20 -9.08 44.90
C LEU A 21 38.64 -7.67 45.09
N ILE A 22 38.36 -6.98 43.99
CA ILE A 22 37.45 -5.86 43.99
C ILE A 22 36.27 -6.28 43.10
N THR A 23 35.19 -6.69 43.75
CA THR A 23 33.90 -6.91 43.10
C THR A 23 33.27 -5.56 42.82
N PRO A 24 33.09 -5.14 41.56
CA PRO A 24 32.09 -4.14 41.28
C PRO A 24 30.73 -4.82 41.32
N LEU A 25 29.90 -4.46 42.27
CA LEU A 25 28.45 -4.64 42.20
C LEU A 25 27.95 -3.88 40.99
N LEU A 26 27.93 -4.49 39.81
CA LEU A 26 27.09 -4.09 38.71
C LEU A 26 25.67 -4.49 39.09
N ALA A 27 24.93 -3.56 39.69
CA ALA A 27 23.49 -3.61 39.71
C ALA A 27 23.03 -3.52 38.25
N ALA A 28 22.95 -4.67 37.55
CA ALA A 28 22.24 -4.79 36.32
C ALA A 28 20.75 -4.66 36.66
N CYS A 29 20.20 -3.44 36.58
CA CYS A 29 18.79 -3.23 36.35
C CYS A 29 18.47 -3.69 34.89
N GLY A 30 18.59 -4.99 34.68
CA GLY A 30 17.98 -5.69 33.56
C GLY A 30 16.56 -6.00 33.98
N GLY A 31 15.63 -5.06 33.74
CA GLY A 31 14.23 -5.41 33.67
C GLY A 31 14.11 -6.42 32.53
N SER A 32 14.00 -7.70 32.85
CA SER A 32 13.56 -8.72 31.90
C SER A 32 12.20 -8.27 31.40
N ALA A 33 12.16 -7.73 30.17
CA ALA A 33 10.89 -7.53 29.49
C ALA A 33 10.21 -8.91 29.49
N GLU A 34 9.13 -9.05 30.23
CA GLU A 34 8.37 -10.30 30.23
C GLU A 34 8.05 -10.67 28.80
N ALA A 35 8.42 -11.90 28.42
CA ALA A 35 8.12 -12.43 27.11
C ALA A 35 6.61 -12.40 26.92
N ASP A 36 6.18 -11.89 25.78
CA ASP A 36 4.76 -11.87 25.44
C ASP A 36 4.28 -13.30 25.18
N THR A 37 3.37 -13.76 26.02
CA THR A 37 2.76 -15.10 25.89
C THR A 37 1.28 -15.02 25.53
N GLN A 38 0.74 -13.81 25.37
CA GLN A 38 -0.67 -13.60 25.07
C GLN A 38 -0.89 -13.60 23.55
N PRO A 39 -1.70 -14.54 23.01
CA PRO A 39 -1.99 -14.54 21.59
C PRO A 39 -2.84 -13.32 21.17
N PRO A 40 -2.68 -12.82 19.94
CA PRO A 40 -3.54 -11.78 19.38
C PRO A 40 -5.02 -12.19 19.31
N ALA A 41 -5.89 -11.21 19.16
CA ALA A 41 -7.30 -11.44 18.87
C ALA A 41 -7.47 -12.20 17.55
N VAL A 42 -8.54 -13.01 17.44
CA VAL A 42 -8.90 -13.71 16.21
C VAL A 42 -9.33 -12.68 15.14
N PRO A 43 -8.85 -12.79 13.89
CA PRO A 43 -9.30 -11.91 12.82
C PRO A 43 -10.81 -11.97 12.61
N ALA A 44 -11.47 -10.81 12.59
CA ALA A 44 -12.89 -10.66 12.28
C ALA A 44 -13.12 -10.36 10.79
N GLY A 45 -14.37 -10.34 10.35
CA GLY A 45 -14.75 -9.94 8.99
C GLY A 45 -14.12 -10.80 7.89
N VAL A 46 -13.72 -12.04 8.19
CA VAL A 46 -13.09 -12.91 7.19
C VAL A 46 -14.09 -13.26 6.10
N THR A 47 -13.71 -13.00 4.85
CA THR A 47 -14.46 -13.38 3.65
C THR A 47 -13.55 -14.12 2.67
N ALA A 48 -14.14 -14.96 1.84
CA ALA A 48 -13.46 -15.62 0.73
C ALA A 48 -14.36 -15.55 -0.50
N GLN A 49 -13.83 -15.09 -1.61
CA GLN A 49 -14.55 -14.90 -2.86
C GLN A 49 -13.76 -15.51 -4.02
N ALA A 50 -14.40 -16.36 -4.82
CA ALA A 50 -13.81 -16.86 -6.04
C ALA A 50 -13.69 -15.71 -7.05
N SER A 51 -12.45 -15.36 -7.42
CA SER A 51 -12.16 -14.34 -8.44
C SER A 51 -12.03 -14.95 -9.83
N SER A 52 -11.71 -16.25 -9.93
CA SER A 52 -11.65 -16.99 -11.18
C SER A 52 -11.85 -18.49 -10.95
N SER A 53 -11.67 -19.28 -12.02
CA SER A 53 -11.64 -20.75 -11.94
C SER A 53 -10.43 -21.28 -11.16
N THR A 54 -9.39 -20.47 -10.95
CA THR A 54 -8.13 -20.92 -10.34
C THR A 54 -7.67 -20.06 -9.18
N SER A 55 -8.46 -19.03 -8.78
CA SER A 55 -8.08 -18.11 -7.72
C SER A 55 -9.24 -17.71 -6.79
N VAL A 56 -8.90 -17.43 -5.53
CA VAL A 56 -9.80 -16.98 -4.48
C VAL A 56 -9.17 -15.81 -3.75
N HIS A 57 -9.92 -14.70 -3.58
CA HIS A 57 -9.59 -13.61 -2.67
C HIS A 57 -9.99 -13.98 -1.25
N VAL A 58 -9.08 -13.82 -0.31
CA VAL A 58 -9.37 -13.94 1.13
C VAL A 58 -9.08 -12.60 1.78
N MET A 59 -10.06 -12.01 2.44
CA MET A 59 -9.97 -10.71 3.11
C MET A 59 -10.38 -10.84 4.58
N TRP A 60 -9.89 -9.95 5.43
CA TRP A 60 -10.21 -9.90 6.85
C TRP A 60 -10.03 -8.49 7.41
N GLU A 61 -10.59 -8.24 8.58
CA GLU A 61 -10.38 -7.01 9.33
C GLU A 61 -9.09 -7.09 10.16
N PRO A 62 -8.39 -5.95 10.38
CA PRO A 62 -7.23 -5.91 11.27
C PRO A 62 -7.56 -6.42 12.68
N ALA A 63 -6.76 -7.35 13.18
CA ALA A 63 -6.87 -7.85 14.54
C ALA A 63 -6.13 -6.94 15.54
N SER A 64 -6.54 -6.99 16.81
CA SER A 64 -5.87 -6.29 17.91
C SER A 64 -4.97 -7.24 18.70
N ASP A 65 -4.04 -6.66 19.45
CA ASP A 65 -3.13 -7.36 20.34
C ASP A 65 -2.73 -6.47 21.51
N ASN A 66 -2.31 -7.07 22.64
CA ASN A 66 -1.83 -6.34 23.81
C ASN A 66 -0.56 -5.52 23.54
N LYS A 67 0.30 -5.98 22.60
CA LYS A 67 1.48 -5.25 22.13
C LYS A 67 1.32 -4.88 20.65
N ARG A 68 1.41 -5.83 19.74
CA ARG A 68 1.25 -5.56 18.31
C ARG A 68 1.10 -6.84 17.49
N VAL A 69 0.13 -6.87 16.59
CA VAL A 69 0.06 -7.86 15.53
C VAL A 69 1.24 -7.66 14.56
N ALA A 70 2.02 -8.71 14.33
CA ALA A 70 3.14 -8.71 13.38
C ALA A 70 2.73 -9.17 11.98
N GLY A 71 1.71 -10.03 11.88
CA GLY A 71 1.24 -10.54 10.60
C GLY A 71 0.03 -11.46 10.71
N TYR A 72 -0.31 -12.04 9.57
CA TYR A 72 -1.41 -13.01 9.46
C TYR A 72 -0.94 -14.26 8.73
N GLU A 73 -1.51 -15.39 9.11
CA GLU A 73 -1.35 -16.67 8.42
C GLU A 73 -2.70 -17.10 7.85
N VAL A 74 -2.73 -17.41 6.56
CA VAL A 74 -3.93 -17.89 5.85
C VAL A 74 -3.80 -19.37 5.60
N TYR A 75 -4.88 -20.09 5.87
CA TYR A 75 -4.95 -21.54 5.74
C TYR A 75 -6.05 -21.93 4.76
N ARG A 76 -5.77 -22.95 3.95
CA ARG A 76 -6.73 -23.69 3.13
C ARG A 76 -6.94 -25.07 3.78
N GLY A 77 -8.08 -25.27 4.37
CA GLY A 77 -8.32 -26.42 5.26
C GLY A 77 -7.29 -26.41 6.41
N LYS A 78 -6.45 -27.45 6.50
CA LYS A 78 -5.40 -27.55 7.51
C LYS A 78 -4.03 -27.04 7.02
N ALA A 79 -3.87 -26.77 5.74
CA ALA A 79 -2.59 -26.35 5.15
C ALA A 79 -2.45 -24.83 5.18
N LYS A 80 -1.35 -24.33 5.75
CA LYS A 80 -0.95 -22.91 5.63
C LYS A 80 -0.54 -22.62 4.19
N VAL A 81 -1.24 -21.67 3.55
CA VAL A 81 -0.97 -21.28 2.16
C VAL A 81 -0.15 -20.01 2.05
N LYS A 82 -0.26 -19.10 3.04
CA LYS A 82 0.49 -17.85 3.01
C LYS A 82 0.66 -17.22 4.40
N SER A 83 1.77 -16.48 4.56
CA SER A 83 1.97 -15.54 5.67
C SER A 83 2.17 -14.14 5.09
N VAL A 84 1.58 -13.13 5.72
CA VAL A 84 1.66 -11.73 5.28
C VAL A 84 1.90 -10.80 6.47
N PRO A 85 2.51 -9.62 6.27
CA PRO A 85 2.70 -8.64 7.33
C PRO A 85 1.36 -8.06 7.81
N ALA A 86 1.33 -7.48 9.00
CA ALA A 86 0.13 -6.89 9.62
C ALA A 86 -0.54 -5.78 8.79
N THR A 87 0.20 -5.16 7.89
CA THR A 87 -0.32 -4.12 6.99
C THR A 87 -1.18 -4.65 5.85
N LYS A 88 -1.17 -5.98 5.62
CA LYS A 88 -1.99 -6.64 4.60
C LYS A 88 -3.14 -7.38 5.24
N THR A 89 -4.34 -7.07 4.80
CA THR A 89 -5.60 -7.69 5.23
C THR A 89 -6.32 -8.41 4.10
N MET A 90 -5.61 -8.67 3.02
CA MET A 90 -6.12 -9.39 1.85
C MET A 90 -5.00 -10.15 1.15
N ILE A 91 -5.31 -11.31 0.60
CA ILE A 91 -4.45 -12.08 -0.31
C ILE A 91 -5.25 -12.73 -1.43
N ASP A 92 -4.55 -13.05 -2.52
CA ASP A 92 -5.00 -14.01 -3.51
C ASP A 92 -4.35 -15.37 -3.25
N VAL A 93 -5.17 -16.39 -3.29
CA VAL A 93 -4.75 -17.79 -3.31
C VAL A 93 -4.97 -18.32 -4.73
N ASN A 94 -3.88 -18.50 -5.46
CA ASN A 94 -3.87 -18.93 -6.86
C ASN A 94 -3.54 -20.43 -6.99
N GLY A 95 -3.66 -20.97 -8.20
CA GLY A 95 -3.34 -22.37 -8.50
C GLY A 95 -4.37 -23.36 -7.92
N LEU A 96 -5.60 -22.92 -7.81
CA LEU A 96 -6.73 -23.75 -7.39
C LEU A 96 -7.30 -24.51 -8.59
N THR A 97 -8.08 -25.55 -8.31
CA THR A 97 -8.81 -26.31 -9.32
C THR A 97 -10.17 -25.68 -9.55
N ALA A 98 -10.63 -25.61 -10.80
CA ALA A 98 -11.94 -25.09 -11.17
C ALA A 98 -13.08 -25.93 -10.55
N SER A 99 -14.25 -25.31 -10.34
CA SER A 99 -15.47 -25.93 -9.80
C SER A 99 -15.21 -26.76 -8.53
N THR A 100 -14.29 -26.30 -7.67
CA THR A 100 -13.85 -27.06 -6.49
C THR A 100 -14.14 -26.27 -5.22
N ASP A 101 -14.65 -26.98 -4.20
CA ASP A 101 -14.92 -26.41 -2.89
C ASP A 101 -13.65 -26.31 -2.05
N TYR A 102 -13.43 -25.14 -1.47
CA TYR A 102 -12.34 -24.85 -0.55
C TYR A 102 -12.88 -24.20 0.73
N THR A 103 -12.10 -24.30 1.78
CA THR A 103 -12.41 -23.64 3.05
C THR A 103 -11.18 -22.88 3.52
N PHE A 104 -11.36 -21.60 3.85
CA PHE A 104 -10.28 -20.74 4.32
C PHE A 104 -10.49 -20.30 5.77
N THR A 105 -9.38 -20.17 6.50
CA THR A 105 -9.31 -19.55 7.83
C THR A 105 -8.10 -18.64 7.90
N VAL A 106 -8.16 -17.64 8.76
CA VAL A 106 -7.05 -16.71 9.00
C VAL A 106 -6.71 -16.70 10.50
N ARG A 107 -5.43 -16.60 10.82
CA ARG A 107 -4.92 -16.44 12.19
C ARG A 107 -4.02 -15.22 12.23
N SER A 108 -4.12 -14.42 13.26
CA SER A 108 -3.17 -13.34 13.55
C SER A 108 -1.95 -13.89 14.31
N LYS A 109 -0.82 -13.25 14.12
CA LYS A 109 0.46 -13.58 14.75
C LYS A 109 1.10 -12.32 15.31
N ASP A 110 1.61 -12.37 16.54
CA ASP A 110 2.38 -11.30 17.14
C ASP A 110 3.89 -11.40 16.86
N ALA A 111 4.66 -10.47 17.39
CA ALA A 111 6.11 -10.44 17.24
C ALA A 111 6.83 -11.50 18.09
N ALA A 112 6.20 -12.01 19.14
CA ALA A 112 6.72 -13.09 19.97
C ALA A 112 6.49 -14.49 19.35
N GLY A 113 5.64 -14.56 18.30
CA GLY A 113 5.32 -15.79 17.60
C GLY A 113 4.02 -16.45 18.04
N ASN A 114 3.26 -15.87 19.00
CA ASN A 114 1.98 -16.41 19.43
C ASN A 114 0.96 -16.27 18.29
N LEU A 115 0.14 -17.31 18.11
CA LEU A 115 -0.90 -17.37 17.10
C LEU A 115 -2.28 -17.33 17.75
N SER A 116 -3.20 -16.53 17.21
CA SER A 116 -4.61 -16.57 17.62
C SER A 116 -5.23 -17.94 17.35
N ALA A 117 -6.41 -18.19 17.90
CA ALA A 117 -7.28 -19.24 17.36
C ALA A 117 -7.61 -18.96 15.88
N PRO A 118 -7.94 -19.96 15.07
CA PRO A 118 -8.39 -19.73 13.71
C PRO A 118 -9.69 -18.94 13.68
N SER A 119 -9.88 -18.11 12.64
CA SER A 119 -11.16 -17.47 12.36
C SER A 119 -12.25 -18.49 12.06
N LYS A 120 -13.49 -18.01 11.94
CA LYS A 120 -14.56 -18.81 11.33
C LYS A 120 -14.08 -19.34 9.97
N ALA A 121 -14.38 -20.59 9.69
CA ALA A 121 -14.09 -21.22 8.41
C ALA A 121 -15.06 -20.68 7.33
N ILE A 122 -14.53 -20.17 6.23
CA ILE A 122 -15.30 -19.60 5.14
C ILE A 122 -15.23 -20.54 3.93
N PRO A 123 -16.36 -21.18 3.55
CA PRO A 123 -16.43 -22.00 2.35
C PRO A 123 -16.50 -21.10 1.11
N VAL A 124 -15.90 -21.55 0.02
CA VAL A 124 -15.97 -20.92 -1.29
C VAL A 124 -15.74 -21.98 -2.36
N THR A 125 -16.53 -21.93 -3.44
CA THR A 125 -16.35 -22.77 -4.63
C THR A 125 -15.69 -21.91 -5.71
N THR A 126 -14.58 -22.39 -6.31
CA THR A 126 -13.96 -21.76 -7.47
C THR A 126 -14.93 -21.81 -8.67
N GLN A 127 -14.79 -20.85 -9.57
CA GLN A 127 -15.63 -20.79 -10.77
C GLN A 127 -15.36 -21.99 -11.70
N ALA A 128 -16.31 -22.29 -12.60
CA ALA A 128 -16.08 -23.25 -13.68
C ALA A 128 -14.97 -22.73 -14.62
N THR A 129 -14.29 -23.64 -15.31
CA THR A 129 -13.36 -23.24 -16.38
C THR A 129 -14.15 -22.48 -17.44
N PRO A 130 -13.81 -21.21 -17.72
CA PRO A 130 -14.51 -20.45 -18.74
C PRO A 130 -14.25 -21.04 -20.14
N PRO A 131 -15.08 -20.72 -21.14
CA PRO A 131 -14.69 -20.85 -22.53
C PRO A 131 -13.34 -20.15 -22.77
N GLN A 132 -12.67 -20.51 -23.87
CA GLN A 132 -11.42 -19.81 -24.20
C GLN A 132 -11.72 -18.32 -24.30
N ASP A 133 -10.98 -17.56 -23.52
CA ASP A 133 -11.14 -16.13 -23.35
C ASP A 133 -9.77 -15.51 -23.54
N ASP A 134 -9.61 -14.69 -24.57
CA ASP A 134 -8.32 -14.09 -24.94
C ASP A 134 -8.31 -12.56 -24.75
N GLU A 135 -9.43 -11.94 -24.44
CA GLU A 135 -9.57 -10.50 -24.27
C GLU A 135 -9.78 -10.10 -22.80
N PRO A 136 -9.18 -8.99 -22.35
CA PRO A 136 -9.46 -8.47 -21.01
C PRO A 136 -10.75 -7.65 -21.01
N PRO A 137 -11.44 -7.52 -19.86
CA PRO A 137 -12.59 -6.64 -19.73
C PRO A 137 -12.30 -5.18 -20.08
N THR A 138 -13.33 -4.44 -20.47
CA THR A 138 -13.24 -2.98 -20.59
C THR A 138 -12.99 -2.34 -19.23
N ALA A 139 -12.29 -1.21 -19.20
CA ALA A 139 -12.10 -0.45 -17.95
C ALA A 139 -13.43 0.04 -17.36
N PRO A 140 -13.62 0.00 -16.03
CA PRO A 140 -14.79 0.60 -15.40
C PRO A 140 -14.88 2.10 -15.71
N SER A 141 -16.08 2.57 -16.00
CA SER A 141 -16.31 3.97 -16.37
C SER A 141 -16.90 4.78 -15.21
N LYS A 142 -16.85 6.12 -15.31
CA LYS A 142 -17.57 7.03 -14.41
C LYS A 142 -17.30 6.76 -12.91
N LEU A 143 -16.04 6.46 -12.54
CA LEU A 143 -15.70 6.31 -11.13
C LEU A 143 -16.00 7.62 -10.39
N THR A 144 -16.82 7.51 -9.35
CA THR A 144 -17.20 8.57 -8.42
C THR A 144 -17.04 8.08 -6.99
N GLY A 145 -17.02 8.98 -6.02
CA GLY A 145 -16.97 8.63 -4.62
C GLY A 145 -17.33 9.79 -3.71
N SER A 146 -17.72 9.44 -2.50
CA SER A 146 -18.01 10.40 -1.42
C SER A 146 -17.40 9.91 -0.12
N PRO A 147 -16.87 10.81 0.73
CA PRO A 147 -16.49 10.45 2.08
C PRO A 147 -17.73 10.09 2.91
N GLU A 148 -17.58 9.10 3.78
CA GLU A 148 -18.57 8.75 4.81
C GLU A 148 -17.94 8.98 6.17
N GLY A 149 -17.82 10.26 6.54
CA GLY A 149 -17.13 10.69 7.74
C GLY A 149 -15.59 10.59 7.59
N SER A 150 -14.90 10.60 8.71
CA SER A 150 -13.45 10.73 8.74
C SER A 150 -12.68 9.42 8.45
N ARG A 151 -13.35 8.27 8.38
CA ARG A 151 -12.69 6.97 8.30
C ARG A 151 -13.27 6.02 7.26
N ALA A 152 -14.20 6.47 6.44
CA ALA A 152 -14.83 5.66 5.42
C ALA A 152 -15.13 6.48 4.16
N ALA A 153 -15.30 5.78 3.05
CA ALA A 153 -15.74 6.35 1.77
C ALA A 153 -16.53 5.31 1.00
N THR A 154 -17.50 5.76 0.22
CA THR A 154 -18.21 4.93 -0.75
C THR A 154 -17.77 5.31 -2.15
N LEU A 155 -17.37 4.31 -2.95
CA LEU A 155 -17.05 4.44 -4.36
C LEU A 155 -18.19 3.85 -5.19
N ALA A 156 -18.42 4.40 -6.40
CA ALA A 156 -19.35 3.88 -7.39
C ALA A 156 -18.79 4.03 -8.81
N TRP A 157 -19.06 3.07 -9.69
CA TRP A 157 -18.55 3.06 -11.06
C TRP A 157 -19.57 2.46 -12.03
N GLY A 158 -19.36 2.70 -13.33
CA GLY A 158 -20.13 2.06 -14.39
C GLY A 158 -19.58 0.66 -14.69
N ALA A 159 -20.49 -0.29 -14.91
CA ALA A 159 -20.14 -1.68 -15.19
C ALA A 159 -19.24 -1.80 -16.42
N SER A 160 -18.30 -2.72 -16.35
CA SER A 160 -17.45 -3.15 -17.46
C SER A 160 -18.15 -4.16 -18.34
N LYS A 161 -17.67 -4.32 -19.57
CA LYS A 161 -18.10 -5.34 -20.51
C LYS A 161 -16.95 -6.28 -20.81
N ASP A 162 -17.29 -7.50 -21.09
CA ASP A 162 -16.37 -8.58 -21.46
C ASP A 162 -17.12 -9.58 -22.33
N ASP A 163 -16.44 -10.27 -23.23
CA ASP A 163 -17.05 -11.21 -24.16
C ASP A 163 -17.47 -12.53 -23.49
N VAL A 164 -16.75 -12.94 -22.43
CA VAL A 164 -17.08 -14.12 -21.63
C VAL A 164 -17.76 -13.74 -20.30
N GLY A 165 -17.35 -12.65 -19.69
CA GLY A 165 -18.00 -12.07 -18.52
C GLY A 165 -17.05 -11.58 -17.44
N VAL A 166 -17.38 -10.42 -16.86
CA VAL A 166 -16.70 -9.86 -15.69
C VAL A 166 -17.08 -10.66 -14.45
N THR A 167 -16.12 -11.00 -13.62
CA THR A 167 -16.31 -11.77 -12.38
C THR A 167 -16.17 -10.95 -11.12
N SER A 168 -15.34 -9.91 -11.15
CA SER A 168 -15.10 -9.03 -10.00
C SER A 168 -14.60 -7.66 -10.41
N TYR A 169 -14.67 -6.72 -9.45
CA TYR A 169 -14.00 -5.44 -9.52
C TYR A 169 -13.00 -5.32 -8.38
N ASP A 170 -11.78 -4.96 -8.74
CA ASP A 170 -10.68 -4.72 -7.80
C ASP A 170 -10.47 -3.22 -7.61
N ILE A 171 -10.49 -2.76 -6.37
CA ILE A 171 -10.26 -1.37 -6.01
C ILE A 171 -8.79 -1.21 -5.61
N TYR A 172 -8.14 -0.21 -6.21
CA TYR A 172 -6.75 0.11 -5.97
C TYR A 172 -6.61 1.47 -5.31
N GLN A 173 -5.69 1.54 -4.36
CA GLN A 173 -5.19 2.76 -3.77
C GLN A 173 -3.69 2.84 -4.05
N GLU A 174 -3.24 3.90 -4.73
CA GLU A 174 -1.83 4.10 -5.03
C GLU A 174 -1.16 2.87 -5.70
N GLY A 175 -1.89 2.21 -6.61
CA GLY A 175 -1.43 1.02 -7.31
C GLY A 175 -1.44 -0.28 -6.49
N SER A 176 -1.85 -0.23 -5.22
CA SER A 176 -2.06 -1.41 -4.38
C SER A 176 -3.54 -1.76 -4.32
N ARG A 177 -3.88 -3.02 -4.63
CA ARG A 177 -5.25 -3.50 -4.44
C ARG A 177 -5.58 -3.54 -2.95
N ILE A 178 -6.68 -2.88 -2.57
CA ILE A 178 -7.13 -2.76 -1.18
C ILE A 178 -8.48 -3.41 -0.92
N HIS A 179 -9.28 -3.64 -1.96
CA HIS A 179 -10.61 -4.24 -1.82
C HIS A 179 -11.01 -4.92 -3.13
N SER A 180 -11.95 -5.86 -3.06
CA SER A 180 -12.54 -6.51 -4.22
C SER A 180 -14.02 -6.80 -3.95
N VAL A 181 -14.86 -6.63 -4.97
CA VAL A 181 -16.28 -6.93 -4.93
C VAL A 181 -16.70 -7.81 -6.12
N PRO A 182 -17.78 -8.61 -6.01
CA PRO A 182 -18.31 -9.38 -7.12
C PRO A 182 -18.73 -8.48 -8.29
N ALA A 183 -18.78 -9.02 -9.52
CA ALA A 183 -19.21 -8.30 -10.70
C ALA A 183 -20.65 -7.74 -10.63
N SER A 184 -21.50 -8.32 -9.78
CA SER A 184 -22.86 -7.84 -9.52
C SER A 184 -22.90 -6.52 -8.76
N GLU A 185 -21.78 -6.11 -8.14
CA GLU A 185 -21.64 -4.88 -7.36
C GLU A 185 -20.82 -3.86 -8.14
N THR A 186 -21.38 -2.66 -8.31
CA THR A 186 -20.70 -1.51 -8.91
C THR A 186 -20.48 -0.39 -7.90
N THR A 187 -20.52 -0.75 -6.62
CA THR A 187 -20.23 0.13 -5.48
C THR A 187 -19.36 -0.61 -4.46
N ALA A 188 -18.56 0.13 -3.73
CA ALA A 188 -17.78 -0.41 -2.62
C ALA A 188 -17.68 0.59 -1.48
N LYS A 189 -17.86 0.10 -0.25
CA LYS A 189 -17.60 0.86 0.96
C LYS A 189 -16.21 0.54 1.49
N LEU A 190 -15.35 1.55 1.54
CA LEU A 190 -14.00 1.46 2.10
C LEU A 190 -14.03 1.97 3.54
N THR A 191 -13.41 1.22 4.45
CA THR A 191 -13.31 1.57 5.87
C THR A 191 -11.86 1.59 6.33
N GLY A 192 -11.60 2.05 7.55
CA GLY A 192 -10.23 2.11 8.10
C GLY A 192 -9.35 3.21 7.50
N LEU A 193 -9.94 4.15 6.77
CA LEU A 193 -9.23 5.30 6.22
C LEU A 193 -8.77 6.25 7.34
N ARG A 194 -7.77 7.07 7.05
CA ARG A 194 -7.29 8.10 7.97
C ARG A 194 -8.10 9.38 7.81
N PRO A 195 -8.43 10.08 8.90
CA PRO A 195 -9.10 11.35 8.85
C PRO A 195 -8.33 12.41 8.06
N GLY A 196 -9.05 13.30 7.37
CA GLY A 196 -8.50 14.47 6.68
C GLY A 196 -7.45 14.11 5.62
N THR A 197 -7.50 12.90 5.07
CA THR A 197 -6.48 12.36 4.17
C THR A 197 -7.01 12.29 2.75
N VAL A 198 -6.21 12.74 1.79
CA VAL A 198 -6.50 12.60 0.36
C VAL A 198 -6.04 11.23 -0.11
N TYR A 199 -6.93 10.52 -0.78
CA TYR A 199 -6.68 9.21 -1.38
C TYR A 199 -6.92 9.30 -2.88
N THR A 200 -6.12 8.57 -3.65
CA THR A 200 -6.36 8.36 -5.09
C THR A 200 -6.77 6.92 -5.31
N PHE A 201 -7.98 6.72 -5.85
CA PHE A 201 -8.54 5.40 -6.14
C PHE A 201 -8.65 5.17 -7.64
N THR A 202 -8.42 3.93 -8.06
CA THR A 202 -8.80 3.39 -9.37
C THR A 202 -9.51 2.06 -9.19
N VAL A 203 -10.28 1.65 -10.19
CA VAL A 203 -10.99 0.36 -10.22
C VAL A 203 -10.63 -0.38 -11.51
N ARG A 204 -10.41 -1.68 -11.40
CA ARG A 204 -10.24 -2.59 -12.54
C ARG A 204 -11.30 -3.67 -12.51
N ALA A 205 -11.77 -4.06 -13.67
CA ALA A 205 -12.57 -5.27 -13.83
C ALA A 205 -11.65 -6.47 -14.02
N ARG A 206 -12.11 -7.64 -13.59
CA ARG A 206 -11.44 -8.93 -13.78
C ARG A 206 -12.43 -9.95 -14.34
N ASP A 207 -11.97 -10.79 -15.27
CA ASP A 207 -12.71 -11.92 -15.84
C ASP A 207 -12.40 -13.26 -15.13
N ALA A 208 -12.99 -14.35 -15.65
CA ALA A 208 -12.78 -15.70 -15.14
C ALA A 208 -11.44 -16.32 -15.56
N SER A 209 -10.76 -15.74 -16.54
CA SER A 209 -9.45 -16.14 -17.05
C SER A 209 -8.28 -15.38 -16.37
N ASP A 210 -8.58 -14.67 -15.27
CA ASP A 210 -7.62 -13.87 -14.49
C ASP A 210 -7.04 -12.64 -15.23
N LYS A 211 -7.64 -12.24 -16.35
CA LYS A 211 -7.26 -11.00 -17.02
C LYS A 211 -7.88 -9.81 -16.30
N SER A 212 -7.16 -8.71 -16.30
CA SER A 212 -7.62 -7.45 -15.70
C SER A 212 -7.70 -6.36 -16.77
N SER A 213 -8.74 -5.56 -16.68
CA SER A 213 -8.88 -4.35 -17.49
C SER A 213 -7.77 -3.33 -17.21
N ALA A 214 -7.68 -2.31 -18.04
CA ALA A 214 -7.01 -1.07 -17.68
C ALA A 214 -7.68 -0.43 -16.46
N ASP A 215 -6.97 0.50 -15.81
CA ASP A 215 -7.53 1.31 -14.73
C ASP A 215 -8.70 2.16 -15.21
N SER A 216 -9.70 2.36 -14.37
CA SER A 216 -10.64 3.48 -14.52
C SER A 216 -9.88 4.82 -14.51
N LYS A 217 -10.56 5.92 -14.82
CA LYS A 217 -10.03 7.25 -14.46
C LYS A 217 -9.80 7.29 -12.97
N ALA A 218 -8.68 7.92 -12.56
CA ALA A 218 -8.37 8.10 -11.15
C ALA A 218 -9.37 9.05 -10.49
N LEU A 219 -9.74 8.76 -9.26
CA LEU A 219 -10.58 9.57 -8.40
C LEU A 219 -9.78 9.99 -7.16
N ASP A 220 -9.64 11.29 -6.96
CA ASP A 220 -9.15 11.86 -5.71
C ASP A 220 -10.32 12.10 -4.76
N LEU A 221 -10.22 11.56 -3.55
CA LEU A 221 -11.22 11.69 -2.51
C LEU A 221 -10.55 12.06 -1.18
N THR A 222 -11.09 13.08 -0.51
CA THR A 222 -10.62 13.48 0.81
C THR A 222 -11.61 13.03 1.87
N THR A 223 -11.16 12.30 2.88
CA THR A 223 -11.98 11.95 4.04
C THR A 223 -12.21 13.19 4.92
N ASP A 224 -13.30 13.20 5.66
CA ASP A 224 -13.55 14.26 6.62
C ASP A 224 -12.46 14.32 7.69
N SER A 225 -12.18 15.52 8.20
CA SER A 225 -11.27 15.69 9.34
C SER A 225 -11.84 15.04 10.59
N ALA A 226 -10.98 14.60 11.50
CA ALA A 226 -11.45 14.19 12.82
C ALA A 226 -12.06 15.39 13.57
N PRO A 227 -13.06 15.17 14.43
CA PRO A 227 -13.61 16.26 15.25
C PRO A 227 -12.50 16.99 16.00
N GLY A 228 -12.42 18.32 15.84
CA GLY A 228 -11.38 19.16 16.47
C GLY A 228 -9.99 19.10 15.84
N ALA A 229 -9.81 18.38 14.74
CA ALA A 229 -8.54 18.39 13.99
C ALA A 229 -8.40 19.73 13.22
N PRO A 230 -7.14 20.22 13.07
CA PRO A 230 -6.89 21.34 12.15
C PRO A 230 -7.25 20.94 10.71
N ALA A 231 -7.55 21.92 9.87
CA ALA A 231 -7.79 21.69 8.45
C ALA A 231 -6.60 21.00 7.80
N SER A 232 -6.85 20.14 6.80
CA SER A 232 -5.79 19.48 6.05
C SER A 232 -4.88 20.50 5.38
N THR A 233 -3.58 20.29 5.49
CA THR A 233 -2.54 21.09 4.84
C THR A 233 -2.07 20.47 3.53
N ALA A 234 -2.76 19.45 3.04
CA ALA A 234 -2.44 18.77 1.79
C ALA A 234 -2.79 19.65 0.57
N PRO A 235 -1.89 19.76 -0.41
CA PRO A 235 -2.25 20.25 -1.73
C PRO A 235 -3.33 19.37 -2.37
N THR A 236 -4.33 19.95 -3.01
CA THR A 236 -5.47 19.23 -3.60
C THR A 236 -5.47 19.31 -5.12
N GLY A 237 -6.32 18.49 -5.77
CA GLY A 237 -6.50 18.54 -7.22
C GLY A 237 -5.21 18.31 -8.02
N LEU A 238 -4.25 17.52 -7.51
CA LEU A 238 -3.03 17.19 -8.24
C LEU A 238 -3.38 16.49 -9.56
N ARG A 239 -2.96 17.10 -10.67
CA ARG A 239 -3.10 16.56 -12.03
C ARG A 239 -1.73 16.42 -12.64
N THR A 240 -1.61 15.43 -13.52
CA THR A 240 -0.39 15.12 -14.23
C THR A 240 -0.72 14.96 -15.72
N GLU A 241 0.05 15.60 -16.57
CA GLU A 241 -0.02 15.44 -18.03
C GLU A 241 1.37 15.00 -18.49
N ILE A 242 1.40 13.99 -19.39
CA ILE A 242 2.63 13.47 -19.96
C ILE A 242 2.82 14.13 -21.33
N GLY A 243 3.97 14.73 -21.54
CA GLY A 243 4.41 15.26 -22.81
C GLY A 243 5.75 14.67 -23.23
N LYS A 244 6.25 15.10 -24.38
CA LYS A 244 7.59 14.77 -24.88
C LYS A 244 8.24 16.02 -25.44
N GLU A 245 9.49 16.26 -25.08
CA GLU A 245 10.30 17.34 -25.62
C GLU A 245 11.61 16.74 -26.14
N GLY A 246 11.72 16.65 -27.47
CA GLY A 246 12.77 15.85 -28.10
C GLY A 246 12.64 14.37 -27.75
N GLU A 247 13.69 13.77 -27.20
CA GLU A 247 13.69 12.37 -26.76
C GLU A 247 13.29 12.16 -25.29
N GLN A 248 13.13 13.26 -24.53
CA GLN A 248 12.80 13.21 -23.12
C GLN A 248 11.31 13.34 -22.87
N PHE A 249 10.80 12.58 -21.93
CA PHE A 249 9.44 12.76 -21.43
C PHE A 249 9.38 13.97 -20.51
N THR A 250 8.27 14.71 -20.58
CA THR A 250 7.92 15.76 -19.62
C THR A 250 6.70 15.34 -18.82
N VAL A 251 6.71 15.66 -17.53
CA VAL A 251 5.55 15.50 -16.66
C VAL A 251 5.14 16.88 -16.19
N ASP A 252 4.04 17.39 -16.72
CA ASP A 252 3.44 18.65 -16.31
C ASP A 252 2.52 18.41 -15.12
N LEU A 253 2.86 19.02 -13.99
CA LEU A 253 2.13 18.93 -12.74
C LEU A 253 1.31 20.20 -12.52
N SER A 254 0.09 20.06 -12.03
CA SER A 254 -0.71 21.19 -11.56
C SER A 254 -1.53 20.80 -10.32
N TRP A 255 -1.64 21.71 -9.34
CA TRP A 255 -2.34 21.45 -8.08
C TRP A 255 -2.89 22.73 -7.47
N ASP A 256 -3.89 22.58 -6.61
CA ASP A 256 -4.44 23.66 -5.81
C ASP A 256 -3.70 23.75 -4.48
N GLN A 257 -3.36 24.97 -4.07
CA GLN A 257 -2.62 25.21 -2.85
C GLN A 257 -3.50 25.01 -1.61
N PRO A 258 -2.97 24.46 -0.51
CA PRO A 258 -3.74 24.39 0.74
C PRO A 258 -4.00 25.79 1.31
N ASP A 259 -5.18 25.99 1.86
CA ASP A 259 -5.49 27.22 2.61
C ASP A 259 -4.86 27.11 4.01
N THR A 260 -3.76 27.82 4.19
CA THR A 260 -2.99 27.84 5.44
C THR A 260 -2.99 29.22 6.11
N GLY A 261 -3.79 30.16 5.60
CA GLY A 261 -3.81 31.54 6.06
C GLY A 261 -2.54 32.33 5.71
N GLY A 262 -1.63 31.77 4.91
CA GLY A 262 -0.38 32.40 4.53
C GLY A 262 0.17 31.91 3.20
N THR A 263 1.28 32.50 2.77
CA THR A 263 1.95 32.13 1.51
C THR A 263 2.70 30.83 1.65
N ILE A 264 2.58 29.95 0.66
CA ILE A 264 3.35 28.69 0.56
C ILE A 264 4.67 28.98 -0.18
N PRO A 265 5.83 28.94 0.49
CA PRO A 265 7.09 29.30 -0.13
C PRO A 265 7.70 28.19 -1.00
N ALA A 266 7.36 26.92 -0.74
CA ALA A 266 7.96 25.79 -1.42
C ALA A 266 7.08 24.55 -1.36
N TYR A 267 7.36 23.60 -2.29
CA TYR A 267 6.79 22.24 -2.27
C TYR A 267 7.91 21.22 -2.40
N GLN A 268 7.75 20.07 -1.76
CA GLN A 268 8.56 18.88 -2.01
C GLN A 268 7.80 17.93 -2.93
N LEU A 269 8.42 17.56 -4.05
CA LEU A 269 7.91 16.58 -5.00
C LEU A 269 8.59 15.22 -4.76
N TYR A 270 7.78 14.19 -4.69
CA TYR A 270 8.22 12.80 -4.51
C TYR A 270 7.79 11.97 -5.70
N LEU A 271 8.73 11.15 -6.22
CA LEU A 271 8.46 10.08 -7.17
C LEU A 271 8.77 8.74 -6.52
N ASN A 272 7.86 7.78 -6.62
CA ASN A 272 7.98 6.44 -6.02
C ASN A 272 8.40 6.49 -4.53
N GLY A 273 7.86 7.47 -3.79
CA GLY A 273 8.14 7.67 -2.37
C GLY A 273 9.48 8.34 -2.06
N LYS A 274 10.31 8.63 -3.04
CA LYS A 274 11.60 9.32 -2.87
C LYS A 274 11.49 10.81 -3.18
N LEU A 275 12.09 11.67 -2.34
CA LEU A 275 12.19 13.10 -2.60
C LEU A 275 12.99 13.31 -3.89
N THR A 276 12.34 13.88 -4.90
CA THR A 276 12.95 14.14 -6.22
C THR A 276 13.47 15.55 -6.28
N THR A 277 12.67 16.54 -5.87
CA THR A 277 13.06 17.94 -5.87
C THR A 277 12.28 18.76 -4.86
N THR A 278 12.82 19.93 -4.54
CA THR A 278 12.10 20.99 -3.81
C THR A 278 11.82 22.13 -4.79
N ILE A 279 10.55 22.38 -5.04
CA ILE A 279 10.07 23.46 -5.91
C ILE A 279 10.05 24.74 -5.07
N VAL A 280 10.85 25.71 -5.44
CA VAL A 280 10.91 27.03 -4.79
C VAL A 280 10.62 28.08 -5.86
N TRP A 281 9.78 29.04 -5.54
CA TRP A 281 9.47 30.12 -6.46
C TRP A 281 10.61 31.15 -6.44
N GLY A 282 11.15 31.48 -7.62
CA GLY A 282 12.18 32.53 -7.76
C GLY A 282 11.66 33.97 -7.55
N GLY A 283 10.40 34.13 -7.19
CA GLY A 283 9.71 35.39 -6.95
C GLY A 283 8.44 35.19 -6.14
N THR A 284 7.39 35.94 -6.42
CA THR A 284 6.09 35.78 -5.76
C THR A 284 5.48 34.43 -6.12
N PRO A 285 5.08 33.59 -5.14
CA PRO A 285 4.35 32.36 -5.42
C PRO A 285 3.07 32.61 -6.24
N PRO A 286 2.66 31.66 -7.09
CA PRO A 286 1.46 31.83 -7.91
C PRO A 286 0.22 32.04 -7.03
N LYS A 287 -0.67 32.90 -7.48
CA LYS A 287 -2.01 33.00 -6.90
C LYS A 287 -2.91 31.98 -7.56
N GLY A 288 -3.46 31.03 -6.79
CA GLY A 288 -4.33 29.97 -7.29
C GLY A 288 -3.58 28.67 -7.59
N ARG A 289 -3.88 28.07 -8.75
CA ARG A 289 -3.32 26.77 -9.13
C ARG A 289 -1.83 26.87 -9.42
N ALA A 290 -1.03 26.05 -8.74
CA ALA A 290 0.41 25.98 -8.97
C ALA A 290 0.71 24.95 -10.06
N THR A 291 1.81 25.17 -10.81
CA THR A 291 2.26 24.29 -11.88
C THR A 291 3.77 24.05 -11.78
N TYR A 292 4.20 22.87 -12.23
CA TYR A 292 5.63 22.53 -12.32
C TYR A 292 5.84 21.52 -13.43
N ARG A 293 6.89 21.70 -14.25
CA ARG A 293 7.31 20.75 -15.26
C ARG A 293 8.53 19.99 -14.80
N LEU A 294 8.48 18.68 -14.88
CA LEU A 294 9.60 17.78 -14.60
C LEU A 294 10.01 17.07 -15.90
N ASN A 295 11.29 17.11 -16.22
CA ASN A 295 11.86 16.32 -17.31
C ASN A 295 12.29 14.95 -16.76
N VAL A 296 11.95 13.89 -17.50
CA VAL A 296 12.21 12.50 -17.12
C VAL A 296 12.92 11.80 -18.28
N ALA A 297 14.08 11.21 -17.98
CA ALA A 297 14.90 10.53 -18.99
C ALA A 297 14.62 9.02 -19.10
N ASP A 298 13.69 8.51 -18.31
CA ASP A 298 13.36 7.08 -18.29
C ASP A 298 12.57 6.66 -19.55
N PRO A 299 12.65 5.37 -19.96
CA PRO A 299 12.00 4.89 -21.16
C PRO A 299 10.47 4.87 -21.05
N ALA A 300 9.80 4.83 -22.21
CA ALA A 300 8.36 4.61 -22.30
C ALA A 300 7.94 3.35 -21.54
N GLY A 301 6.75 3.38 -20.91
CA GLY A 301 6.24 2.32 -20.05
C GLY A 301 6.67 2.43 -18.60
N THR A 302 7.65 3.28 -18.25
CA THR A 302 8.05 3.50 -16.85
C THR A 302 6.89 4.08 -16.06
N ARG A 303 6.67 3.54 -14.85
CA ARG A 303 5.59 3.96 -13.95
C ARG A 303 6.16 4.78 -12.79
N TYR A 304 5.48 5.86 -12.46
CA TYR A 304 5.75 6.65 -11.26
C TYR A 304 4.49 6.87 -10.44
N SER A 305 4.62 6.75 -9.13
CA SER A 305 3.68 7.37 -8.20
C SER A 305 4.18 8.79 -7.88
N VAL A 306 3.30 9.77 -7.98
CA VAL A 306 3.65 11.19 -7.81
C VAL A 306 2.89 11.76 -6.63
N LYS A 307 3.57 12.40 -5.68
CA LYS A 307 2.93 13.17 -4.61
C LYS A 307 3.78 14.38 -4.23
N LEU A 308 3.13 15.35 -3.63
CA LEU A 308 3.82 16.54 -3.14
C LEU A 308 3.26 17.01 -1.79
N ARG A 309 4.03 17.82 -1.08
CA ARG A 309 3.61 18.49 0.14
C ARG A 309 4.11 19.93 0.18
N ALA A 310 3.34 20.78 0.81
CA ALA A 310 3.63 22.21 0.96
C ALA A 310 4.54 22.48 2.16
N LYS A 311 5.42 23.48 2.06
CA LYS A 311 6.06 24.09 3.21
C LYS A 311 5.12 25.14 3.80
N LEU A 312 4.71 24.93 5.03
CA LEU A 312 3.76 25.80 5.72
C LEU A 312 4.40 27.12 6.15
N PRO A 313 3.61 28.16 6.45
CA PRO A 313 4.13 29.44 6.93
C PRO A 313 4.94 29.34 8.23
N ASP A 314 4.69 28.33 9.07
CA ASP A 314 5.46 28.06 10.30
C ASP A 314 6.81 27.34 10.04
N GLY A 315 7.15 27.11 8.77
CA GLY A 315 8.37 26.46 8.33
C GLY A 315 8.34 24.93 8.33
N LYS A 316 7.27 24.30 8.80
CA LYS A 316 7.10 22.83 8.78
C LYS A 316 6.60 22.36 7.42
N TRP A 317 6.75 21.07 7.16
CA TRP A 317 6.14 20.42 6.00
C TRP A 317 4.74 19.93 6.35
N GLY A 318 3.77 20.29 5.51
CA GLY A 318 2.38 19.88 5.63
C GLY A 318 2.12 18.44 5.18
N ASP A 319 0.84 18.10 5.06
CA ASP A 319 0.37 16.79 4.62
C ASP A 319 0.67 16.56 3.14
N PHE A 320 0.76 15.29 2.75
CA PHE A 320 0.93 14.92 1.34
C PHE A 320 -0.37 15.06 0.56
N SER A 321 -0.26 15.48 -0.72
CA SER A 321 -1.33 15.40 -1.71
C SER A 321 -1.77 13.96 -1.96
N ALA A 322 -2.84 13.79 -2.73
CA ALA A 322 -3.12 12.56 -3.46
C ALA A 322 -1.87 12.07 -4.21
N GLN A 323 -1.80 10.75 -4.46
CA GLN A 323 -0.65 10.11 -5.09
C GLN A 323 -1.05 9.40 -6.39
N PRO A 324 -1.32 10.16 -7.49
CA PRO A 324 -1.61 9.56 -8.78
C PRO A 324 -0.43 8.72 -9.28
N THR A 325 -0.75 7.66 -10.02
CA THR A 325 0.22 6.87 -10.77
C THR A 325 0.19 7.32 -12.23
N ILE A 326 1.36 7.59 -12.81
CA ILE A 326 1.54 7.92 -14.22
C ILE A 326 2.34 6.83 -14.90
N VAL A 327 2.15 6.70 -16.21
CA VAL A 327 2.94 5.82 -17.09
C VAL A 327 3.48 6.70 -18.20
N LEU A 328 4.79 6.70 -18.39
CA LEU A 328 5.40 7.41 -19.51
C LEU A 328 4.94 6.75 -20.80
N ALA A 329 4.09 7.42 -21.56
CA ALA A 329 3.60 6.97 -22.85
C ALA A 329 3.60 8.14 -23.83
N GLU A 330 3.82 7.84 -25.09
CA GLU A 330 3.56 8.84 -26.15
C GLU A 330 2.04 9.04 -26.24
N ASN A 331 1.59 10.29 -26.11
CA ASN A 331 0.21 10.61 -26.43
C ASN A 331 0.04 10.38 -27.92
N GLY A 332 -0.74 9.36 -28.30
CA GLY A 332 -1.10 9.05 -29.67
C GLY A 332 -2.05 10.09 -30.26
#